data_cab906bc6eb36ab733c75d228b7da8a1
#
_entry.id   cab906bc6eb36ab733c75d228b7da8a1
#
_cell.length_a   1.000
_cell.length_b   1.000
_cell.length_c   1.000
_cell.angle_alpha   90.00
_cell.angle_beta   90.00
_cell.angle_gamma   90.00
#
_symmetry.space_group_name_H-M   'P 1'
#
loop_
_entity.id
_entity.type
_entity.pdbx_description
1 polymer ?
#
loop_
_entity_poly.entity_id
_entity_poly.type
_entity_poly.pdbx_seq_one_letter_code
_entity_poly.pdbx_strand_id
1 'polypeptide(L)'
;MINTLNETSLHKSLKTLYRIQCDGKSEVKVGAYIADILCPDGGIIEIQTGTLGKLLKKTEFFLSEKRKIKIVYPLATIKYIETKDAATGKITRRKSPLKKNIYSVFKEITALVPVLLEKKFTLEVIEAEITEERTKTEEPVQSKNKRRRFKRNWQKTGKRLEQTGKIFTLHGKSSYKKLLPKNLPAT
;
A
#
# COMPACT_ATOMS: atom_id res chain seq x y z
N MET A 1 19.44 3.11 14.02
CA MET A 1 19.37 3.43 12.57
C MET A 1 18.09 2.80 12.02
N ILE A 2 17.11 3.60 11.62
CA ILE A 2 15.84 3.14 11.07
C ILE A 2 16.11 2.64 9.65
N ASN A 3 15.60 1.46 9.32
CA ASN A 3 15.90 0.76 8.07
C ASN A 3 15.11 1.38 6.88
N THR A 4 15.51 2.57 6.45
CA THR A 4 14.95 3.30 5.29
C THR A 4 15.37 2.71 3.93
N LEU A 5 16.27 1.74 3.93
CA LEU A 5 16.88 1.14 2.73
C LEU A 5 15.92 0.35 1.82
N ASN A 6 14.67 0.10 2.25
CA ASN A 6 13.66 -0.63 1.47
C ASN A 6 12.37 0.15 1.20
N GLU A 7 12.32 1.43 1.55
CA GLU A 7 11.17 2.28 1.28
C GLU A 7 11.11 2.62 -0.22
N THR A 8 9.98 2.30 -0.86
CA THR A 8 9.78 2.66 -2.28
C THR A 8 9.41 4.14 -2.40
N SER A 9 9.75 4.77 -3.50
CA SER A 9 9.36 6.15 -3.81
C SER A 9 7.83 6.36 -3.67
N LEU A 10 7.01 5.38 -4.08
CA LEU A 10 5.56 5.38 -3.88
C LEU A 10 5.17 5.51 -2.40
N HIS A 11 5.79 4.72 -1.51
CA HIS A 11 5.52 4.77 -0.08
C HIS A 11 5.89 6.15 0.49
N LYS A 12 7.10 6.63 0.15
CA LYS A 12 7.60 7.94 0.59
C LYS A 12 6.70 9.09 0.13
N SER A 13 6.24 9.08 -1.13
CA SER A 13 5.36 10.13 -1.66
C SER A 13 4.01 10.16 -0.92
N LEU A 14 3.39 9.00 -0.68
CA LEU A 14 2.14 8.92 0.07
C LEU A 14 2.34 9.30 1.53
N LYS A 15 3.42 8.85 2.18
CA LYS A 15 3.75 9.23 3.55
C LYS A 15 3.90 10.75 3.69
N THR A 16 4.59 11.39 2.75
CA THR A 16 4.74 12.86 2.73
C THR A 16 3.39 13.56 2.56
N LEU A 17 2.55 13.10 1.61
CA LEU A 17 1.22 13.66 1.36
C LEU A 17 0.36 13.61 2.64
N TYR A 18 0.21 12.44 3.25
CA TYR A 18 -0.63 12.27 4.44
C TYR A 18 -0.06 12.95 5.69
N ARG A 19 1.26 13.01 5.81
CA ARG A 19 1.93 13.74 6.90
C ARG A 19 1.59 15.24 6.84
N ILE A 20 1.65 15.83 5.66
CA ILE A 20 1.30 17.24 5.46
C ILE A 20 -0.19 17.47 5.75
N GLN A 21 -1.08 16.58 5.26
CA GLN A 21 -2.52 16.69 5.46
C GLN A 21 -2.94 16.69 6.94
N CYS A 22 -2.25 15.94 7.81
CA CYS A 22 -2.60 15.87 9.23
C CYS A 22 -1.63 16.68 10.13
N ASP A 23 -0.69 17.44 9.56
CA ASP A 23 0.39 18.10 10.31
C ASP A 23 1.13 17.16 11.27
N GLY A 24 1.36 15.93 10.80
CA GLY A 24 1.89 14.85 11.60
C GLY A 24 3.42 14.75 11.59
N LYS A 25 3.94 13.91 12.49
CA LYS A 25 5.36 13.53 12.56
C LYS A 25 5.56 12.14 11.97
N SER A 26 6.60 11.97 11.13
CA SER A 26 6.93 10.68 10.53
C SER A 26 7.82 9.83 11.43
N GLU A 27 7.66 8.49 11.31
CA GLU A 27 8.53 7.49 11.93
C GLU A 27 8.67 7.64 13.45
N VAL A 28 7.53 7.83 14.11
CA VAL A 28 7.47 8.00 15.56
C VAL A 28 7.34 6.65 16.25
N LYS A 29 8.21 6.39 17.23
CA LYS A 29 8.08 5.21 18.08
C LYS A 29 6.85 5.35 18.99
N VAL A 30 5.94 4.39 18.92
CA VAL A 30 4.75 4.30 19.74
C VAL A 30 4.67 2.88 20.33
N GLY A 31 5.02 2.77 21.60
CA GLY A 31 5.14 1.47 22.26
C GLY A 31 6.18 0.57 21.58
N ALA A 32 5.75 -0.62 21.18
CA ALA A 32 6.61 -1.62 20.53
C ALA A 32 6.83 -1.37 19.02
N TYR A 33 6.10 -0.42 18.42
CA TYR A 33 6.13 -0.20 16.97
C TYR A 33 6.57 1.22 16.61
N ILE A 34 7.00 1.38 15.36
CA ILE A 34 7.26 2.70 14.76
C ILE A 34 6.08 3.00 13.84
N ALA A 35 5.33 4.07 14.12
CA ALA A 35 4.25 4.56 13.29
C ALA A 35 4.82 5.30 12.07
N ASP A 36 4.26 5.07 10.88
CA ASP A 36 4.67 5.83 9.69
C ASP A 36 4.39 7.31 9.88
N ILE A 37 3.22 7.65 10.43
CA ILE A 37 2.83 9.03 10.77
C ILE A 37 2.05 9.02 12.09
N LEU A 38 2.42 9.89 13.01
CA LEU A 38 1.67 10.23 14.21
C LEU A 38 1.08 11.63 14.05
N CYS A 39 -0.26 11.71 14.05
CA CYS A 39 -0.99 12.97 13.97
C CYS A 39 -1.06 13.67 15.34
N PRO A 40 -1.26 15.03 15.39
CA PRO A 40 -1.33 15.78 16.64
C PRO A 40 -2.42 15.30 17.61
N ASP A 41 -3.54 14.74 17.09
CA ASP A 41 -4.63 14.17 17.89
C ASP A 41 -4.30 12.78 18.47
N GLY A 42 -3.08 12.28 18.29
CA GLY A 42 -2.63 10.96 18.69
C GLY A 42 -3.06 9.82 17.76
N GLY A 43 -3.73 10.15 16.66
CA GLY A 43 -4.08 9.20 15.59
C GLY A 43 -2.86 8.75 14.81
N ILE A 44 -2.92 7.54 14.28
CA ILE A 44 -1.84 6.92 13.53
C ILE A 44 -2.28 6.71 12.08
N ILE A 45 -1.38 7.00 11.14
CA ILE A 45 -1.56 6.68 9.73
C ILE A 45 -0.42 5.77 9.29
N GLU A 46 -0.78 4.64 8.68
CA GLU A 46 0.13 3.65 8.12
C GLU A 46 -0.03 3.56 6.61
N ILE A 47 1.05 3.64 5.88
CA ILE A 47 1.05 3.52 4.41
C ILE A 47 1.46 2.10 4.01
N GLN A 48 0.56 1.34 3.39
CA GLN A 48 0.86 -0.02 2.98
C GLN A 48 0.78 -0.22 1.47
N THR A 49 1.92 -0.29 0.82
CA THR A 49 2.04 -0.51 -0.64
C THR A 49 2.16 -1.98 -1.04
N GLY A 50 2.14 -2.87 -0.07
CA GLY A 50 2.22 -4.34 -0.22
C GLY A 50 0.98 -5.04 0.33
N THR A 51 1.19 -6.22 0.92
CA THR A 51 0.12 -7.03 1.52
C THR A 51 -0.37 -6.43 2.83
N LEU A 52 -1.67 -6.17 2.96
CA LEU A 52 -2.28 -5.55 4.15
C LEU A 52 -2.12 -6.39 5.41
N GLY A 53 -2.11 -7.72 5.29
CA GLY A 53 -1.95 -8.63 6.44
C GLY A 53 -0.67 -8.42 7.26
N LYS A 54 0.36 -7.79 6.69
CA LYS A 54 1.58 -7.45 7.44
C LYS A 54 1.35 -6.43 8.54
N LEU A 55 0.27 -5.63 8.44
CA LEU A 55 -0.07 -4.62 9.43
C LEU A 55 -1.02 -5.13 10.53
N LEU A 56 -1.56 -6.36 10.43
CA LEU A 56 -2.57 -6.83 11.37
C LEU A 56 -2.10 -6.69 12.83
N LYS A 57 -1.00 -7.31 13.21
CA LYS A 57 -0.47 -7.26 14.59
C LYS A 57 -0.17 -5.84 15.08
N LYS A 58 0.37 -5.00 14.20
CA LYS A 58 0.66 -3.60 14.50
C LYS A 58 -0.64 -2.80 14.71
N THR A 59 -1.65 -3.08 13.89
CA THR A 59 -2.99 -2.47 13.98
C THR A 59 -3.69 -2.88 15.28
N GLU A 60 -3.68 -4.17 15.62
CA GLU A 60 -4.25 -4.69 16.88
C GLU A 60 -3.59 -4.02 18.09
N PHE A 61 -2.26 -3.89 18.07
CA PHE A 61 -1.54 -3.19 19.14
C PHE A 61 -2.00 -1.73 19.28
N PHE A 62 -2.07 -0.95 18.20
CA PHE A 62 -2.50 0.44 18.29
C PHE A 62 -3.96 0.60 18.72
N LEU A 63 -4.82 -0.33 18.32
CA LEU A 63 -6.22 -0.37 18.78
C LEU A 63 -6.34 -0.71 20.27
N SER A 64 -5.53 -1.64 20.79
CA SER A 64 -5.48 -1.97 22.22
C SER A 64 -5.02 -0.78 23.07
N GLU A 65 -4.12 0.05 22.53
CA GLU A 65 -3.70 1.33 23.10
C GLU A 65 -4.77 2.45 22.92
N LYS A 66 -5.99 2.07 22.51
CA LYS A 66 -7.12 3.00 22.28
C LYS A 66 -6.81 4.11 21.28
N ARG A 67 -5.85 3.94 20.38
CA ARG A 67 -5.52 4.91 19.33
C ARG A 67 -6.39 4.73 18.09
N LYS A 68 -6.69 5.83 17.42
CA LYS A 68 -7.26 5.77 16.07
C LYS A 68 -6.18 5.34 15.09
N ILE A 69 -6.48 4.42 14.18
CA ILE A 69 -5.56 4.01 13.13
C ILE A 69 -6.23 4.08 11.76
N LYS A 70 -5.54 4.72 10.82
CA LYS A 70 -5.88 4.75 9.41
C LYS A 70 -4.80 4.00 8.63
N ILE A 71 -5.19 2.98 7.88
CA ILE A 71 -4.31 2.35 6.89
C ILE A 71 -4.62 2.96 5.52
N VAL A 72 -3.60 3.47 4.84
CA VAL A 72 -3.69 3.97 3.47
C VAL A 72 -3.13 2.92 2.52
N TYR A 73 -3.97 2.47 1.59
CA TYR A 73 -3.63 1.45 0.61
C TYR A 73 -3.74 1.98 -0.81
N PRO A 74 -2.63 2.18 -1.54
CA PRO A 74 -2.68 2.58 -2.94
C PRO A 74 -3.11 1.41 -3.82
N LEU A 75 -4.24 1.58 -4.47
CA LEU A 75 -4.78 0.64 -5.45
C LEU A 75 -4.31 1.06 -6.84
N ALA A 76 -3.39 0.30 -7.43
CA ALA A 76 -2.87 0.57 -8.77
C ALA A 76 -3.94 0.30 -9.83
N THR A 77 -4.75 1.29 -10.18
CA THR A 77 -5.76 1.22 -11.24
C THR A 77 -5.12 1.30 -12.62
N ILE A 78 -4.09 2.11 -12.74
CA ILE A 78 -3.23 2.18 -13.93
C ILE A 78 -1.80 1.87 -13.50
N LYS A 79 -1.15 0.98 -14.24
CA LYS A 79 0.22 0.60 -13.98
C LYS A 79 1.05 0.68 -15.25
N TYR A 80 2.16 1.38 -15.16
CA TYR A 80 3.22 1.35 -16.18
C TYR A 80 4.37 0.46 -15.71
N ILE A 81 5.09 -0.09 -16.65
CA ILE A 81 6.31 -0.85 -16.44
C ILE A 81 7.40 -0.13 -17.22
N GLU A 82 8.37 0.40 -16.49
CA GLU A 82 9.55 1.03 -17.00
C GLU A 82 10.74 0.09 -16.80
N THR A 83 11.42 -0.24 -17.86
CA THR A 83 12.56 -1.16 -17.80
C THR A 83 13.80 -0.45 -18.34
N LYS A 84 14.81 -0.30 -17.49
CA LYS A 84 16.14 0.18 -17.84
C LYS A 84 17.03 -1.03 -18.18
N ASP A 85 17.63 -0.99 -19.34
CA ASP A 85 18.69 -1.95 -19.73
C ASP A 85 19.98 -1.54 -19.04
N ALA A 86 20.58 -2.44 -18.25
CA ALA A 86 21.80 -2.13 -17.49
C ALA A 86 23.02 -1.92 -18.37
N ALA A 87 23.11 -2.63 -19.51
CA ALA A 87 24.25 -2.55 -20.43
C ALA A 87 24.19 -1.30 -21.31
N THR A 88 23.02 -1.00 -21.88
CA THR A 88 22.87 0.09 -22.87
C THR A 88 22.34 1.38 -22.27
N GLY A 89 21.83 1.35 -21.02
CA GLY A 89 21.15 2.47 -20.40
C GLY A 89 19.76 2.80 -20.99
N LYS A 90 19.34 2.09 -22.05
CA LYS A 90 18.06 2.33 -22.73
C LYS A 90 16.89 2.08 -21.80
N ILE A 91 15.93 3.02 -21.78
CA ILE A 91 14.71 2.91 -21.01
C ILE A 91 13.54 2.63 -21.95
N THR A 92 12.75 1.62 -21.63
CA THR A 92 11.49 1.30 -22.30
C THR A 92 10.33 1.40 -21.32
N ARG A 93 9.22 2.01 -21.76
CA ARG A 93 8.00 2.16 -20.95
C ARG A 93 6.80 1.57 -21.69
N ARG A 94 5.99 0.78 -20.96
CA ARG A 94 4.76 0.22 -21.49
C ARG A 94 3.66 0.18 -20.43
N LYS A 95 2.42 0.27 -20.84
CA LYS A 95 1.27 0.07 -19.94
C LYS A 95 1.13 -1.41 -19.61
N SER A 96 0.88 -1.72 -18.36
CA SER A 96 0.57 -3.08 -17.91
C SER A 96 -0.86 -3.44 -18.29
N PRO A 97 -1.15 -4.66 -18.72
CA PRO A 97 -2.52 -5.13 -18.95
C PRO A 97 -3.31 -5.29 -17.64
N LEU A 98 -2.65 -5.25 -16.49
CA LEU A 98 -3.30 -5.38 -15.19
C LEU A 98 -4.22 -4.19 -14.94
N LYS A 99 -5.52 -4.45 -14.83
CA LYS A 99 -6.56 -3.50 -14.43
C LYS A 99 -7.07 -3.90 -13.05
N LYS A 100 -6.92 -3.01 -12.07
CA LYS A 100 -7.50 -3.17 -10.74
C LYS A 100 -8.61 -2.16 -10.54
N ASN A 101 -9.61 -2.55 -9.77
CA ASN A 101 -10.68 -1.68 -9.30
C ASN A 101 -10.86 -1.87 -7.80
N ILE A 102 -11.78 -1.14 -7.18
CA ILE A 102 -12.00 -1.19 -5.74
C ILE A 102 -12.27 -2.61 -5.22
N TYR A 103 -12.93 -3.46 -6.01
CA TYR A 103 -13.22 -4.84 -5.62
C TYR A 103 -11.96 -5.71 -5.52
N SER A 104 -10.86 -5.31 -6.17
CA SER A 104 -9.57 -6.01 -6.05
C SER A 104 -9.00 -5.94 -4.63
N VAL A 105 -9.48 -5.01 -3.82
CA VAL A 105 -9.07 -4.83 -2.43
C VAL A 105 -9.58 -5.95 -1.52
N PHE A 106 -10.68 -6.63 -1.88
CA PHE A 106 -11.26 -7.69 -1.05
C PHE A 106 -10.26 -8.82 -0.74
N LYS A 107 -9.38 -9.16 -1.67
CA LYS A 107 -8.31 -10.14 -1.43
C LYS A 107 -7.33 -9.74 -0.35
N GLU A 108 -7.10 -8.45 -0.19
CA GLU A 108 -6.15 -7.90 0.78
C GLU A 108 -6.81 -7.69 2.15
N ILE A 109 -8.07 -7.26 2.19
CA ILE A 109 -8.77 -6.96 3.43
C ILE A 109 -9.15 -8.19 4.24
N THR A 110 -9.24 -9.38 3.62
CA THR A 110 -9.49 -10.64 4.35
C THR A 110 -8.49 -10.86 5.47
N ALA A 111 -7.25 -10.45 5.28
CA ALA A 111 -6.22 -10.54 6.32
C ALA A 111 -6.41 -9.55 7.49
N LEU A 112 -7.31 -8.56 7.36
CA LEU A 112 -7.63 -7.56 8.37
C LEU A 112 -9.00 -7.79 9.02
N VAL A 113 -9.70 -8.88 8.71
CA VAL A 113 -11.04 -9.19 9.25
C VAL A 113 -11.15 -8.92 10.75
N PRO A 114 -10.18 -9.30 11.62
CA PRO A 114 -10.29 -9.05 13.06
C PRO A 114 -10.46 -7.58 13.44
N VAL A 115 -9.99 -6.65 12.60
CA VAL A 115 -9.97 -5.21 12.93
C VAL A 115 -10.87 -4.35 12.03
N LEU A 116 -11.44 -4.92 10.95
CA LEU A 116 -12.19 -4.14 9.95
C LEU A 116 -13.38 -3.36 10.51
N LEU A 117 -14.04 -3.87 11.54
CA LEU A 117 -15.24 -3.26 12.11
C LEU A 117 -14.96 -2.49 13.41
N GLU A 118 -13.71 -2.42 13.84
CA GLU A 118 -13.32 -1.66 15.02
C GLU A 118 -13.62 -0.17 14.85
N LYS A 119 -14.23 0.46 15.87
CA LYS A 119 -14.66 1.88 15.84
C LYS A 119 -13.52 2.87 15.59
N LYS A 120 -12.28 2.49 15.89
CA LYS A 120 -11.10 3.34 15.74
C LYS A 120 -10.25 2.95 14.53
N PHE A 121 -10.73 2.02 13.70
CA PHE A 121 -10.06 1.58 12.49
C PHE A 121 -10.67 2.22 11.25
N THR A 122 -9.82 2.66 10.34
CA THR A 122 -10.20 3.17 9.01
C THR A 122 -9.25 2.60 7.97
N LEU A 123 -9.79 2.04 6.90
CA LEU A 123 -9.04 1.70 5.70
C LEU A 123 -9.36 2.72 4.61
N GLU A 124 -8.35 3.41 4.15
CA GLU A 124 -8.45 4.36 3.05
C GLU A 124 -7.77 3.77 1.82
N VAL A 125 -8.57 3.52 0.79
CA VAL A 125 -8.08 3.00 -0.50
C VAL A 125 -8.00 4.16 -1.48
N ILE A 126 -6.79 4.49 -1.91
CA ILE A 126 -6.54 5.55 -2.88
C ILE A 126 -6.21 4.95 -4.24
N GLU A 127 -7.01 5.27 -5.26
CA GLU A 127 -6.65 4.93 -6.63
C GLU A 127 -5.36 5.63 -7.02
N ALA A 128 -4.48 4.90 -7.67
CA ALA A 128 -3.16 5.41 -8.03
C ALA A 128 -2.75 4.94 -9.42
N GLU A 129 -2.17 5.85 -10.17
CA GLU A 129 -1.34 5.52 -11.31
C GLU A 129 0.09 5.32 -10.83
N ILE A 130 0.68 4.19 -11.13
CA ILE A 130 2.02 3.84 -10.67
C ILE A 130 2.92 3.39 -11.79
N THR A 131 4.20 3.69 -11.68
CA THR A 131 5.23 3.07 -12.50
C THR A 131 6.03 2.07 -11.68
N GLU A 132 6.08 0.83 -12.15
CA GLU A 132 6.98 -0.19 -11.63
C GLU A 132 8.30 -0.11 -12.39
N GLU A 133 9.36 0.20 -11.67
CA GLU A 133 10.71 0.31 -12.19
C GLU A 133 11.39 -1.05 -12.17
N ARG A 134 12.04 -1.40 -13.26
CA ARG A 134 12.79 -2.64 -13.45
C ARG A 134 14.14 -2.35 -14.07
N THR A 135 15.13 -3.12 -13.69
CA THR A 135 16.42 -3.17 -14.38
C THR A 135 16.55 -4.52 -15.07
N LYS A 136 16.84 -4.52 -16.36
CA LYS A 136 17.19 -5.72 -17.11
C LYS A 136 18.58 -6.18 -16.64
N THR A 137 18.73 -7.48 -16.48
CA THR A 137 19.98 -8.11 -16.03
C THR A 137 20.47 -9.05 -17.13
N GLU A 138 21.78 -9.19 -17.26
CA GLU A 138 22.37 -10.14 -18.20
C GLU A 138 22.04 -11.57 -17.78
N GLU A 139 22.28 -11.88 -16.52
CA GLU A 139 21.95 -13.18 -15.93
C GLU A 139 20.52 -13.23 -15.37
N PRO A 140 19.83 -14.39 -15.50
CA PRO A 140 18.51 -14.58 -14.91
C PRO A 140 18.56 -14.53 -13.36
N VAL A 141 17.77 -13.65 -12.77
CA VAL A 141 17.72 -13.43 -11.31
C VAL A 141 16.41 -13.90 -10.71
N GLN A 142 16.45 -14.34 -9.45
CA GLN A 142 15.28 -14.67 -8.66
C GLN A 142 14.68 -13.40 -8.06
N SER A 143 13.37 -13.41 -7.78
CA SER A 143 12.74 -12.32 -7.03
C SER A 143 13.32 -12.22 -5.61
N LYS A 144 13.38 -10.98 -5.06
CA LYS A 144 13.90 -10.74 -3.70
C LYS A 144 13.26 -11.64 -2.63
N ASN A 145 11.98 -11.95 -2.76
CA ASN A 145 11.24 -12.80 -1.83
C ASN A 145 11.21 -14.30 -2.24
N LYS A 146 11.96 -14.69 -3.27
CA LYS A 146 12.06 -16.06 -3.80
C LYS A 146 10.72 -16.71 -4.19
N ARG A 147 9.63 -15.95 -4.30
CA ARG A 147 8.28 -16.48 -4.61
C ARG A 147 8.04 -16.75 -6.08
N ARG A 148 8.88 -16.21 -6.99
CA ARG A 148 8.77 -16.55 -8.41
C ARG A 148 9.22 -17.98 -8.65
N ARG A 149 8.41 -18.73 -9.39
CA ARG A 149 8.77 -20.09 -9.80
C ARG A 149 10.00 -20.13 -10.72
N PHE A 150 10.11 -19.12 -11.61
CA PHE A 150 11.20 -19.05 -12.58
C PHE A 150 12.01 -17.78 -12.41
N LYS A 151 13.33 -17.89 -12.64
CA LYS A 151 14.22 -16.75 -12.78
C LYS A 151 13.82 -15.91 -14.00
N ARG A 152 14.15 -14.62 -14.01
CA ARG A 152 13.88 -13.70 -15.11
C ARG A 152 15.08 -12.78 -15.29
N ASN A 153 15.29 -12.34 -16.54
CA ASN A 153 16.36 -11.42 -16.89
C ASN A 153 16.01 -9.95 -16.53
N TRP A 154 15.34 -9.74 -15.42
CA TRP A 154 15.06 -8.42 -14.87
C TRP A 154 14.80 -8.48 -13.38
N GLN A 155 15.18 -7.42 -12.68
CA GLN A 155 14.90 -7.22 -11.27
C GLN A 155 14.03 -5.99 -11.09
N LYS A 156 13.07 -6.07 -10.16
CA LYS A 156 12.31 -4.91 -9.75
C LYS A 156 13.17 -4.04 -8.84
N THR A 157 13.32 -2.78 -9.20
CA THR A 157 14.13 -1.78 -8.49
C THR A 157 13.30 -0.80 -7.69
N GLY A 158 12.09 -0.44 -8.19
CA GLY A 158 11.28 0.56 -7.51
C GLY A 158 9.79 0.50 -7.87
N LYS A 159 9.06 1.40 -7.22
CA LYS A 159 7.72 1.84 -7.59
C LYS A 159 7.63 3.34 -7.39
N ARG A 160 7.13 4.06 -8.37
CA ARG A 160 6.91 5.50 -8.35
C ARG A 160 5.42 5.81 -8.46
N LEU A 161 4.94 6.79 -7.69
CA LEU A 161 3.61 7.36 -7.83
C LEU A 161 3.63 8.35 -9.01
N GLU A 162 2.72 8.19 -9.94
CA GLU A 162 2.51 9.15 -11.03
C GLU A 162 1.39 10.12 -10.67
N GLN A 163 0.24 9.57 -10.28
CA GLN A 163 -0.95 10.34 -9.96
C GLN A 163 -1.81 9.61 -8.93
N THR A 164 -2.51 10.35 -8.10
CA THR A 164 -3.59 9.85 -7.22
C THR A 164 -4.94 10.14 -7.86
N GLY A 165 -5.88 9.22 -7.66
CA GLY A 165 -7.26 9.34 -8.14
C GLY A 165 -8.25 9.37 -6.99
N LYS A 166 -9.37 8.66 -7.17
CA LYS A 166 -10.46 8.60 -6.19
C LYS A 166 -10.01 7.94 -4.89
N ILE A 167 -10.53 8.47 -3.77
CA ILE A 167 -10.32 7.93 -2.43
C ILE A 167 -11.61 7.27 -1.95
N PHE A 168 -11.48 6.04 -1.43
CA PHE A 168 -12.56 5.29 -0.78
C PHE A 168 -12.22 5.14 0.69
N THR A 169 -12.99 5.76 1.55
CA THR A 169 -12.84 5.64 3.01
C THR A 169 -13.77 4.56 3.54
N LEU A 170 -13.21 3.49 4.07
CA LEU A 170 -13.90 2.34 4.61
C LEU A 170 -13.79 2.35 6.14
N HIS A 171 -14.89 2.70 6.79
CA HIS A 171 -15.02 2.79 8.24
C HIS A 171 -16.37 2.23 8.67
N GLY A 172 -16.35 1.20 9.51
CA GLY A 172 -17.54 0.53 9.99
C GLY A 172 -18.35 -0.20 8.89
N LYS A 173 -19.34 -0.97 9.31
CA LYS A 173 -20.12 -1.90 8.46
C LYS A 173 -20.79 -1.21 7.26
N SER A 174 -21.31 0.00 7.44
CA SER A 174 -22.05 0.73 6.39
C SER A 174 -21.19 1.07 5.17
N SER A 175 -19.92 1.42 5.37
CA SER A 175 -19.03 1.75 4.27
C SER A 175 -18.67 0.52 3.41
N TYR A 176 -18.47 -0.63 4.05
CA TYR A 176 -18.22 -1.89 3.33
C TYR A 176 -19.47 -2.37 2.58
N LYS A 177 -20.67 -2.21 3.17
CA LYS A 177 -21.94 -2.53 2.50
C LYS A 177 -22.13 -1.75 1.20
N LYS A 178 -21.69 -0.50 1.13
CA LYS A 178 -21.78 0.33 -0.09
C LYS A 178 -20.94 -0.21 -1.26
N LEU A 179 -19.96 -1.07 -1.00
CA LEU A 179 -19.17 -1.71 -2.03
C LEU A 179 -19.82 -3.00 -2.56
N LEU A 180 -20.83 -3.53 -1.88
CA LEU A 180 -21.50 -4.75 -2.33
C LEU A 180 -22.49 -4.43 -3.46
N PRO A 181 -22.71 -5.37 -4.39
CA PRO A 181 -23.74 -5.24 -5.39
C PRO A 181 -25.12 -5.00 -4.75
N LYS A 182 -25.91 -4.12 -5.32
CA LYS A 182 -27.26 -3.77 -4.79
C LYS A 182 -28.23 -4.94 -4.79
N ASN A 183 -28.00 -5.96 -5.60
CA ASN A 183 -28.90 -7.11 -5.84
C ASN A 183 -28.38 -8.40 -5.19
N LEU A 184 -27.68 -8.34 -4.06
CA LEU A 184 -27.40 -9.55 -3.29
C LEU A 184 -28.71 -10.07 -2.71
N PRO A 185 -29.04 -11.37 -2.90
CA PRO A 185 -30.20 -11.96 -2.25
C PRO A 185 -30.04 -11.81 -0.73
N ALA A 186 -31.15 -11.46 -0.07
CA ALA A 186 -31.21 -11.46 1.39
C ALA A 186 -30.99 -12.91 1.87
N THR A 187 -29.93 -13.15 2.62
CA THR A 187 -29.71 -14.41 3.37
C THR A 187 -30.30 -14.29 4.74
#